data_dc8cecfb940a37e772cae76bfe6a89b4
#
_entry.id   dc8cecfb940a37e772cae76bfe6a89b4
#
_cell.length_a   1.000
_cell.length_b   1.000
_cell.length_c   1.000
_cell.angle_alpha   90.00
_cell.angle_beta   90.00
_cell.angle_gamma   90.00
#
_symmetry.space_group_name_H-M   'P 1'
#
loop_
_entity.id
_entity.type
_entity.pdbx_description
1 polymer ?
#
loop_
_entity_poly.entity_id
_entity_poly.type
_entity_poly.pdbx_seq_one_letter_code
_entity_poly.pdbx_strand_id
1 'polypeptide(L)'
;MTVGPRDVRAAAERIAGRIRRTPVLEPGDLTGASVLAKLELLQHTGSFKPRGAFNKLLSSAVPAAGVIAASGGNFGLAVAYAARATGVSAEIFIPATSPEAKVARVRAQGAEVTIVDGYYAEAQAALADRQAQTGALLMHPFDQPEVIAGQGTIGIELDEQIPDLDTVLVAIGGGGLIAGIAAWFDRRVRVVGVEPVLSATMTAALEAGEPVVARVGGVAADSLGSARVGDHTFPIVRDQVDPVVLVEDDAIRGAQRAYWDECRLIVEPGGAAALAAIRSGAYVPAVGERVCVLASGGNCDPATVTS
;
A
#
# COMPACT_ATOMS: atom_id res chain seq x y z
N MET A 1 -11.60 10.92 -13.92
CA MET A 1 -10.47 10.63 -14.82
C MET A 1 -9.80 9.36 -14.35
N THR A 2 -9.52 8.43 -15.24
CA THR A 2 -8.81 7.18 -14.90
C THR A 2 -7.32 7.45 -14.96
N VAL A 3 -6.55 7.02 -13.95
CA VAL A 3 -5.09 7.13 -13.93
C VAL A 3 -4.48 6.21 -14.99
N GLY A 4 -3.48 6.69 -15.72
CA GLY A 4 -2.78 5.91 -16.74
C GLY A 4 -1.26 6.14 -16.74
N PRO A 5 -0.52 5.54 -17.70
CA PRO A 5 0.94 5.60 -17.74
C PRO A 5 1.54 7.02 -17.77
N ARG A 6 0.82 7.98 -18.38
CA ARG A 6 1.25 9.39 -18.40
C ARG A 6 1.24 10.02 -17.02
N ASP A 7 0.20 9.74 -16.22
CA ASP A 7 0.05 10.26 -14.87
C ASP A 7 1.12 9.67 -13.95
N VAL A 8 1.41 8.38 -14.10
CA VAL A 8 2.46 7.68 -13.36
C VAL A 8 3.84 8.23 -13.71
N ARG A 9 4.12 8.52 -14.97
CA ARG A 9 5.38 9.14 -15.41
C ARG A 9 5.56 10.54 -14.83
N ALA A 10 4.51 11.36 -14.91
CA ALA A 10 4.52 12.69 -14.30
C ALA A 10 4.70 12.64 -12.76
N ALA A 11 4.14 11.60 -12.11
CA ALA A 11 4.36 11.34 -10.69
C ALA A 11 5.83 11.01 -10.41
N ALA A 12 6.46 10.13 -11.20
CA ALA A 12 7.87 9.76 -11.04
C ALA A 12 8.80 10.96 -11.16
N GLU A 13 8.58 11.83 -12.14
CA GLU A 13 9.34 13.06 -12.30
C GLU A 13 9.18 13.99 -11.09
N ARG A 14 7.96 14.14 -10.59
CA ARG A 14 7.63 15.02 -9.46
C ARG A 14 8.26 14.57 -8.15
N ILE A 15 8.28 13.25 -7.88
CA ILE A 15 8.81 12.70 -6.63
C ILE A 15 10.30 12.28 -6.73
N ALA A 16 10.96 12.55 -7.86
CA ALA A 16 12.38 12.26 -8.05
C ALA A 16 13.22 12.90 -6.95
N GLY A 17 14.18 12.15 -6.40
CA GLY A 17 15.02 12.58 -5.28
C GLY A 17 14.33 12.68 -3.91
N ARG A 18 13.02 12.39 -3.83
CA ARG A 18 12.25 12.38 -2.57
C ARG A 18 11.96 10.98 -2.05
N ILE A 19 12.09 9.98 -2.90
CA ILE A 19 11.89 8.57 -2.59
C ILE A 19 13.15 7.77 -2.91
N ARG A 20 13.23 6.57 -2.35
CA ARG A 20 14.28 5.59 -2.68
C ARG A 20 13.85 4.77 -3.88
N ARG A 21 14.80 4.46 -4.76
CA ARG A 21 14.66 3.33 -5.68
C ARG A 21 14.89 2.07 -4.86
N THR A 22 13.85 1.29 -4.62
CA THR A 22 13.95 0.10 -3.78
C THR A 22 14.53 -1.08 -4.57
N PRO A 23 15.25 -1.99 -3.92
CA PRO A 23 15.84 -3.12 -4.61
C PRO A 23 14.82 -4.19 -4.98
N VAL A 24 15.18 -5.00 -5.97
CA VAL A 24 14.62 -6.32 -6.24
C VAL A 24 15.58 -7.35 -5.69
N LEU A 25 15.06 -8.34 -4.98
CA LEU A 25 15.82 -9.46 -4.43
C LEU A 25 15.41 -10.76 -5.16
N GLU A 26 16.36 -11.61 -5.43
CA GLU A 26 16.13 -13.02 -5.72
C GLU A 26 16.19 -13.77 -4.38
N PRO A 27 15.05 -14.13 -3.79
CA PRO A 27 15.05 -14.63 -2.42
C PRO A 27 15.45 -16.10 -2.27
N GLY A 28 16.20 -16.65 -3.21
CA GLY A 28 16.60 -18.06 -3.13
C GLY A 28 15.40 -19.00 -3.23
N ASP A 29 15.33 -19.99 -2.34
CA ASP A 29 14.30 -21.04 -2.37
C ASP A 29 13.00 -20.67 -1.59
N LEU A 30 12.66 -19.36 -1.48
CA LEU A 30 11.45 -18.94 -0.77
C LEU A 30 10.17 -19.63 -1.27
N THR A 31 10.18 -20.13 -2.50
CA THR A 31 8.95 -20.57 -3.17
C THR A 31 9.05 -21.90 -3.88
N GLY A 32 10.26 -22.50 -4.00
CA GLY A 32 10.50 -23.61 -4.93
C GLY A 32 10.37 -23.24 -6.42
N ALA A 33 10.21 -21.95 -6.72
CA ALA A 33 10.14 -21.37 -8.05
C ALA A 33 11.00 -20.11 -8.11
N SER A 34 11.46 -19.70 -9.29
CA SER A 34 12.22 -18.47 -9.49
C SER A 34 11.30 -17.24 -9.39
N VAL A 35 11.06 -16.77 -8.17
CA VAL A 35 10.22 -15.63 -7.87
C VAL A 35 11.07 -14.50 -7.33
N LEU A 36 10.91 -13.31 -7.89
CA LEU A 36 11.58 -12.09 -7.47
C LEU A 36 10.75 -11.36 -6.40
N ALA A 37 11.39 -10.59 -5.52
CA ALA A 37 10.71 -9.77 -4.52
C ALA A 37 11.12 -8.30 -4.64
N LYS A 38 10.16 -7.41 -4.90
CA LYS A 38 10.33 -5.95 -4.84
C LYS A 38 10.16 -5.48 -3.41
N LEU A 39 11.18 -4.85 -2.83
CA LEU A 39 11.28 -4.58 -1.39
C LEU A 39 10.85 -3.15 -1.03
N GLU A 40 9.55 -2.85 -1.12
CA GLU A 40 8.99 -1.55 -0.71
C GLU A 40 9.03 -1.32 0.82
N LEU A 41 9.23 -2.35 1.62
CA LEU A 41 9.52 -2.20 3.05
C LEU A 41 10.80 -1.39 3.31
N LEU A 42 11.71 -1.28 2.34
CA LEU A 42 12.92 -0.47 2.43
C LEU A 42 12.73 0.98 1.98
N GLN A 43 11.54 1.38 1.55
CA GLN A 43 11.22 2.77 1.26
C GLN A 43 11.25 3.60 2.56
N HIS A 44 11.33 4.93 2.45
CA HIS A 44 11.15 5.80 3.60
C HIS A 44 9.90 5.43 4.38
N THR A 45 9.95 5.53 5.70
CA THR A 45 8.88 5.13 6.63
C THR A 45 8.54 3.64 6.67
N GLY A 46 9.31 2.79 5.97
CA GLY A 46 9.14 1.32 6.03
C GLY A 46 7.97 0.78 5.21
N SER A 47 7.45 1.51 4.22
CA SER A 47 6.41 1.05 3.30
C SER A 47 6.35 1.91 2.04
N PHE A 48 5.66 1.45 1.01
CA PHE A 48 5.46 2.15 -0.28
C PHE A 48 4.74 3.50 -0.18
N LYS A 49 4.05 3.77 0.91
CA LYS A 49 3.13 4.91 1.07
C LYS A 49 3.74 6.30 0.80
N PRO A 50 5.01 6.60 1.06
CA PRO A 50 5.61 7.89 0.72
C PRO A 50 5.49 8.27 -0.76
N ARG A 51 5.46 7.31 -1.68
CA ARG A 51 5.33 7.56 -3.12
C ARG A 51 4.06 8.36 -3.44
N GLY A 52 2.91 7.85 -2.97
CA GLY A 52 1.63 8.54 -3.15
C GLY A 52 1.51 9.81 -2.31
N ALA A 53 2.02 9.79 -1.07
CA ALA A 53 1.98 10.96 -0.20
C ALA A 53 2.76 12.15 -0.80
N PHE A 54 3.99 11.94 -1.26
CA PHE A 54 4.75 12.99 -1.95
C PHE A 54 4.08 13.45 -3.24
N ASN A 55 3.60 12.51 -4.07
CA ASN A 55 2.99 12.90 -5.33
C ASN A 55 1.75 13.77 -5.11
N LYS A 56 0.86 13.39 -4.19
CA LYS A 56 -0.32 14.20 -3.84
C LYS A 56 0.09 15.57 -3.31
N LEU A 57 1.02 15.62 -2.37
CA LEU A 57 1.47 16.86 -1.75
C LEU A 57 2.08 17.82 -2.78
N LEU A 58 2.99 17.33 -3.62
CA LEU A 58 3.73 18.13 -4.59
C LEU A 58 2.91 18.52 -5.83
N SER A 59 1.81 17.82 -6.12
CA SER A 59 0.90 18.14 -7.24
C SER A 59 -0.24 19.07 -6.85
N SER A 60 -0.36 19.42 -5.57
CA SER A 60 -1.48 20.22 -5.04
C SER A 60 -1.03 21.61 -4.61
N ALA A 61 -1.91 22.59 -4.75
CA ALA A 61 -1.75 23.89 -4.06
C ALA A 61 -2.07 23.66 -2.57
N VAL A 62 -1.03 23.57 -1.74
CA VAL A 62 -1.20 23.34 -0.30
C VAL A 62 -1.62 24.64 0.39
N PRO A 63 -2.76 24.68 1.08
CA PRO A 63 -3.21 25.87 1.81
C PRO A 63 -2.32 26.13 3.04
N ALA A 64 -2.42 27.34 3.61
CA ALA A 64 -1.70 27.69 4.84
C ALA A 64 -2.04 26.78 6.03
N ALA A 65 -3.23 26.16 6.03
CA ALA A 65 -3.65 25.18 7.02
C ALA A 65 -2.90 23.83 6.87
N GLY A 66 -2.09 23.65 5.83
CA GLY A 66 -1.32 22.43 5.62
C GLY A 66 -2.14 21.27 5.09
N VAL A 67 -1.76 20.06 5.49
CA VAL A 67 -2.39 18.80 5.09
C VAL A 67 -3.02 18.08 6.27
N ILE A 68 -4.05 17.27 5.97
CA ILE A 68 -4.80 16.51 6.97
C ILE A 68 -5.04 15.08 6.51
N ALA A 69 -4.88 14.11 7.40
CA ALA A 69 -5.12 12.69 7.11
C ALA A 69 -5.68 11.94 8.32
N ALA A 70 -6.48 10.90 8.09
CA ALA A 70 -6.89 9.95 9.13
C ALA A 70 -6.17 8.62 8.90
N SER A 71 -5.17 8.30 9.71
CA SER A 71 -4.47 7.02 9.66
C SER A 71 -3.48 6.89 10.81
N GLY A 72 -3.64 5.88 11.65
CA GLY A 72 -2.64 5.47 12.64
C GLY A 72 -1.54 4.56 12.10
N GLY A 73 -1.61 4.15 10.82
CA GLY A 73 -0.70 3.20 10.18
C GLY A 73 0.29 3.83 9.19
N ASN A 74 0.65 3.06 8.18
CA ASN A 74 1.66 3.40 7.17
C ASN A 74 1.40 4.72 6.44
N PHE A 75 0.13 5.07 6.18
CA PHE A 75 -0.18 6.29 5.44
C PHE A 75 -0.03 7.55 6.29
N GLY A 76 -0.52 7.55 7.53
CA GLY A 76 -0.33 8.70 8.44
C GLY A 76 1.15 9.01 8.66
N LEU A 77 1.96 7.97 8.84
CA LEU A 77 3.42 8.10 8.95
C LEU A 77 4.05 8.66 7.65
N ALA A 78 3.58 8.22 6.48
CA ALA A 78 4.07 8.70 5.19
C ALA A 78 3.70 10.16 4.91
N VAL A 79 2.47 10.58 5.27
CA VAL A 79 2.02 11.98 5.16
C VAL A 79 2.84 12.87 6.08
N ALA A 80 3.03 12.49 7.35
CA ALA A 80 3.85 13.24 8.30
C ALA A 80 5.30 13.40 7.81
N TYR A 81 5.88 12.32 7.27
CA TYR A 81 7.22 12.35 6.68
C TYR A 81 7.31 13.29 5.47
N ALA A 82 6.37 13.17 4.52
CA ALA A 82 6.36 14.00 3.32
C ALA A 82 6.16 15.49 3.65
N ALA A 83 5.26 15.79 4.59
CA ALA A 83 5.00 17.14 5.08
C ALA A 83 6.26 17.75 5.71
N ARG A 84 6.92 17.03 6.63
CA ARG A 84 8.19 17.47 7.22
C ARG A 84 9.25 17.73 6.17
N ALA A 85 9.41 16.83 5.20
CA ALA A 85 10.44 16.95 4.15
C ALA A 85 10.19 18.11 3.18
N THR A 86 8.98 18.66 3.15
CA THR A 86 8.57 19.78 2.29
C THR A 86 8.29 21.07 3.06
N GLY A 87 8.44 21.07 4.39
CA GLY A 87 8.17 22.22 5.23
C GLY A 87 6.67 22.57 5.38
N VAL A 88 5.79 21.61 5.15
CA VAL A 88 4.33 21.74 5.25
C VAL A 88 3.87 21.23 6.61
N SER A 89 2.91 21.93 7.26
CA SER A 89 2.26 21.43 8.47
C SER A 89 1.34 20.25 8.14
N ALA A 90 1.30 19.26 9.05
CA ALA A 90 0.42 18.10 8.94
C ALA A 90 -0.31 17.84 10.24
N GLU A 91 -1.63 17.60 10.15
CA GLU A 91 -2.46 17.13 11.26
C GLU A 91 -2.98 15.73 10.94
N ILE A 92 -2.67 14.76 11.83
CA ILE A 92 -3.01 13.35 11.62
C ILE A 92 -4.00 12.89 12.69
N PHE A 93 -5.18 12.47 12.27
CA PHE A 93 -6.24 11.91 13.10
C PHE A 93 -6.01 10.42 13.29
N ILE A 94 -5.90 9.99 14.54
CA ILE A 94 -5.57 8.59 14.88
C ILE A 94 -6.61 8.08 15.87
N PRO A 95 -7.26 6.91 15.62
CA PRO A 95 -8.15 6.29 16.58
C PRO A 95 -7.41 5.96 17.88
N ALA A 96 -8.08 6.14 19.03
CA ALA A 96 -7.53 5.83 20.36
C ALA A 96 -7.17 4.33 20.54
N THR A 97 -7.74 3.46 19.70
CA THR A 97 -7.40 2.03 19.64
C THR A 97 -6.03 1.75 18.99
N SER A 98 -5.38 2.75 18.40
CA SER A 98 -4.06 2.56 17.77
C SER A 98 -2.95 2.38 18.81
N PRO A 99 -2.01 1.45 18.60
CA PRO A 99 -0.87 1.26 19.50
C PRO A 99 -0.05 2.54 19.69
N GLU A 100 0.34 2.86 20.94
CA GLU A 100 1.11 4.08 21.26
C GLU A 100 2.43 4.16 20.45
N ALA A 101 3.08 3.04 20.18
CA ALA A 101 4.29 3.00 19.37
C ALA A 101 4.07 3.55 17.94
N LYS A 102 2.90 3.36 17.35
CA LYS A 102 2.55 3.93 16.05
C LYS A 102 2.30 5.43 16.14
N VAL A 103 1.57 5.86 17.16
CA VAL A 103 1.32 7.28 17.46
C VAL A 103 2.65 8.03 17.65
N ALA A 104 3.54 7.49 18.46
CA ALA A 104 4.86 8.07 18.71
C ALA A 104 5.69 8.22 17.44
N ARG A 105 5.63 7.25 16.52
CA ARG A 105 6.33 7.33 15.22
C ARG A 105 5.81 8.47 14.34
N VAL A 106 4.50 8.73 14.34
CA VAL A 106 3.90 9.84 13.59
C VAL A 106 4.32 11.18 14.21
N ARG A 107 4.22 11.31 15.56
CA ARG A 107 4.68 12.50 16.28
C ARG A 107 6.16 12.81 16.05
N ALA A 108 7.00 11.78 16.01
CA ALA A 108 8.44 11.92 15.71
C ALA A 108 8.73 12.49 14.33
N GLN A 109 7.77 12.46 13.40
CA GLN A 109 7.87 13.16 12.11
C GLN A 109 7.50 14.65 12.20
N GLY A 110 7.10 15.15 13.36
CA GLY A 110 6.74 16.57 13.55
C GLY A 110 5.28 16.90 13.18
N ALA A 111 4.44 15.90 12.92
CA ALA A 111 3.02 16.12 12.69
C ALA A 111 2.28 16.36 14.02
N GLU A 112 1.27 17.22 13.98
CA GLU A 112 0.26 17.29 15.03
C GLU A 112 -0.58 16.01 14.99
N VAL A 113 -0.82 15.41 16.15
CA VAL A 113 -1.61 14.17 16.26
C VAL A 113 -2.82 14.41 17.13
N THR A 114 -3.99 14.28 16.52
CA THR A 114 -5.29 14.32 17.20
C THR A 114 -5.75 12.90 17.45
N ILE A 115 -5.81 12.50 18.73
CA ILE A 115 -6.37 11.19 19.12
C ILE A 115 -7.89 11.31 19.20
N VAL A 116 -8.58 10.41 18.52
CA VAL A 116 -10.04 10.38 18.46
C VAL A 116 -10.57 9.12 19.12
N ASP A 117 -11.51 9.30 20.06
CA ASP A 117 -12.17 8.16 20.71
C ASP A 117 -12.97 7.35 19.67
N GLY A 118 -12.87 6.02 19.77
CA GLY A 118 -13.52 5.11 18.83
C GLY A 118 -12.55 4.47 17.83
N TYR A 119 -13.06 4.18 16.64
CA TYR A 119 -12.36 3.47 15.56
C TYR A 119 -12.06 4.40 14.37
N TYR A 120 -11.74 3.81 13.24
CA TYR A 120 -11.38 4.55 12.02
C TYR A 120 -12.50 5.47 11.50
N ALA A 121 -13.77 5.06 11.66
CA ALA A 121 -14.90 5.86 11.20
C ALA A 121 -15.03 7.18 11.96
N GLU A 122 -14.84 7.16 13.28
CA GLU A 122 -14.88 8.36 14.13
C GLU A 122 -13.69 9.29 13.80
N ALA A 123 -12.51 8.74 13.55
CA ALA A 123 -11.36 9.52 13.11
C ALA A 123 -11.59 10.19 11.75
N GLN A 124 -12.26 9.52 10.82
CA GLN A 124 -12.67 10.09 9.53
C GLN A 124 -13.71 11.21 9.69
N ALA A 125 -14.69 11.04 10.57
CA ALA A 125 -15.68 12.08 10.85
C ALA A 125 -15.04 13.34 11.44
N ALA A 126 -14.19 13.17 12.46
CA ALA A 126 -13.46 14.28 13.09
C ALA A 126 -12.53 15.00 12.08
N LEU A 127 -11.89 14.25 11.19
CA LEU A 127 -11.09 14.81 10.09
C LEU A 127 -11.96 15.65 9.16
N ALA A 128 -13.14 15.17 8.76
CA ALA A 128 -14.03 15.89 7.84
C ALA A 128 -14.50 17.22 8.44
N ASP A 129 -14.86 17.23 9.72
CA ASP A 129 -15.24 18.45 10.44
C ASP A 129 -14.06 19.43 10.51
N ARG A 130 -12.86 18.94 10.82
CA ARG A 130 -11.66 19.78 10.90
C ARG A 130 -11.26 20.33 9.53
N GLN A 131 -11.38 19.53 8.47
CA GLN A 131 -11.14 19.97 7.10
C GLN A 131 -12.10 21.09 6.69
N ALA A 132 -13.39 20.94 7.01
CA ALA A 132 -14.40 21.99 6.72
C ALA A 132 -14.09 23.30 7.45
N GLN A 133 -13.55 23.26 8.66
CA GLN A 133 -13.17 24.43 9.45
C GLN A 133 -11.91 25.12 8.94
N THR A 134 -10.90 24.36 8.51
CA THR A 134 -9.55 24.86 8.23
C THR A 134 -9.24 25.01 6.74
N GLY A 135 -9.95 24.29 5.89
CA GLY A 135 -9.63 24.17 4.46
C GLY A 135 -8.31 23.41 4.19
N ALA A 136 -7.78 22.64 5.17
CA ALA A 136 -6.57 21.84 4.99
C ALA A 136 -6.72 20.85 3.82
N LEU A 137 -5.62 20.57 3.12
CA LEU A 137 -5.60 19.64 2.00
C LEU A 137 -5.79 18.19 2.51
N LEU A 138 -6.87 17.55 2.08
CA LEU A 138 -7.12 16.14 2.40
C LEU A 138 -6.11 15.23 1.70
N MET A 139 -5.49 14.35 2.50
CA MET A 139 -4.64 13.27 2.05
C MET A 139 -5.36 11.93 2.31
N HIS A 140 -5.84 11.27 1.23
CA HIS A 140 -6.53 9.98 1.34
C HIS A 140 -5.56 8.82 1.09
N PRO A 141 -5.62 7.70 1.85
CA PRO A 141 -4.61 6.64 1.82
C PRO A 141 -4.51 5.85 0.50
N PHE A 142 -5.51 5.91 -0.38
CA PHE A 142 -5.55 5.14 -1.62
C PHE A 142 -6.49 5.71 -2.71
N ASP A 143 -7.55 6.45 -2.36
CA ASP A 143 -8.60 6.82 -3.31
C ASP A 143 -8.50 8.28 -3.76
N GLN A 144 -7.33 8.63 -4.29
CA GLN A 144 -7.06 9.90 -4.98
C GLN A 144 -6.18 9.62 -6.20
N PRO A 145 -6.49 10.17 -7.38
CA PRO A 145 -5.72 9.93 -8.61
C PRO A 145 -4.23 10.18 -8.44
N GLU A 146 -3.84 11.22 -7.73
CA GLU A 146 -2.45 11.56 -7.49
C GLU A 146 -1.75 10.56 -6.57
N VAL A 147 -2.47 10.02 -5.57
CA VAL A 147 -1.94 8.95 -4.70
C VAL A 147 -1.75 7.67 -5.50
N ILE A 148 -2.75 7.28 -6.30
CA ILE A 148 -2.68 6.11 -7.19
C ILE A 148 -1.49 6.24 -8.15
N ALA A 149 -1.35 7.36 -8.84
CA ALA A 149 -0.25 7.61 -9.76
C ALA A 149 1.13 7.54 -9.08
N GLY A 150 1.23 8.07 -7.85
CA GLY A 150 2.44 7.98 -7.04
C GLY A 150 2.84 6.53 -6.72
N GLN A 151 1.87 5.67 -6.36
CA GLN A 151 2.11 4.24 -6.13
C GLN A 151 2.51 3.52 -7.42
N GLY A 152 1.98 3.94 -8.56
CA GLY A 152 2.32 3.40 -9.89
C GLY A 152 3.80 3.54 -10.26
N THR A 153 4.54 4.45 -9.62
CA THR A 153 5.99 4.62 -9.87
C THR A 153 6.81 3.37 -9.53
N ILE A 154 6.26 2.45 -8.72
CA ILE A 154 6.83 1.12 -8.51
C ILE A 154 6.87 0.33 -9.82
N GLY A 155 5.83 0.44 -10.64
CA GLY A 155 5.78 -0.21 -11.95
C GLY A 155 6.89 0.26 -12.88
N ILE A 156 7.25 1.56 -12.87
CA ILE A 156 8.40 2.08 -13.63
C ILE A 156 9.69 1.38 -13.18
N GLU A 157 9.91 1.32 -11.86
CA GLU A 157 11.10 0.68 -11.31
C GLU A 157 11.14 -0.82 -11.65
N LEU A 158 10.00 -1.52 -11.66
CA LEU A 158 9.91 -2.92 -12.05
C LEU A 158 10.24 -3.12 -13.54
N ASP A 159 9.68 -2.29 -14.44
CA ASP A 159 10.01 -2.33 -15.88
C ASP A 159 11.53 -2.20 -16.14
N GLU A 160 12.21 -1.35 -15.36
CA GLU A 160 13.64 -1.11 -15.51
C GLU A 160 14.50 -2.20 -14.84
N GLN A 161 14.04 -2.76 -13.72
CA GLN A 161 14.80 -3.74 -12.92
C GLN A 161 14.59 -5.17 -13.40
N ILE A 162 13.43 -5.45 -14.02
CA ILE A 162 13.04 -6.77 -14.51
C ILE A 162 12.42 -6.60 -15.91
N PRO A 163 13.23 -6.38 -16.95
CA PRO A 163 12.73 -6.05 -18.31
C PRO A 163 11.84 -7.12 -18.94
N ASP A 164 11.95 -8.37 -18.51
CA ASP A 164 11.21 -9.55 -18.95
C ASP A 164 10.23 -10.06 -17.89
N LEU A 165 9.66 -9.17 -17.09
CA LEU A 165 8.64 -9.48 -16.09
C LEU A 165 7.33 -9.88 -16.76
N ASP A 166 6.83 -11.09 -16.47
CA ASP A 166 5.53 -11.56 -16.96
C ASP A 166 4.39 -11.20 -16.01
N THR A 167 4.63 -11.36 -14.70
CA THR A 167 3.58 -11.22 -13.68
C THR A 167 4.09 -10.55 -12.42
N VAL A 168 3.27 -9.62 -11.86
CA VAL A 168 3.50 -9.05 -10.54
C VAL A 168 2.31 -9.32 -9.61
N LEU A 169 2.58 -9.88 -8.42
CA LEU A 169 1.58 -10.09 -7.37
C LEU A 169 1.60 -8.93 -6.37
N VAL A 170 0.43 -8.36 -6.09
CA VAL A 170 0.27 -7.17 -5.27
C VAL A 170 -0.86 -7.38 -4.26
N ALA A 171 -0.58 -7.16 -2.98
CA ALA A 171 -1.59 -7.19 -1.94
C ALA A 171 -2.60 -6.03 -2.09
N ILE A 172 -3.89 -6.31 -1.86
CA ILE A 172 -4.98 -5.35 -1.94
C ILE A 172 -5.54 -5.05 -0.56
N GLY A 173 -5.61 -3.74 -0.23
CA GLY A 173 -6.50 -3.19 0.78
C GLY A 173 -7.55 -2.31 0.08
N GLY A 174 -7.42 -0.98 0.14
CA GLY A 174 -8.31 -0.07 -0.60
C GLY A 174 -8.07 0.04 -2.11
N GLY A 175 -7.08 -0.68 -2.65
CA GLY A 175 -6.80 -0.79 -4.08
C GLY A 175 -5.78 0.20 -4.66
N GLY A 176 -5.34 1.24 -3.93
CA GLY A 176 -4.48 2.30 -4.50
C GLY A 176 -3.11 1.84 -5.01
N LEU A 177 -2.51 0.86 -4.35
CA LEU A 177 -1.22 0.30 -4.74
C LEU A 177 -1.33 -0.47 -6.07
N ILE A 178 -2.21 -1.44 -6.08
CA ILE A 178 -2.40 -2.30 -7.26
C ILE A 178 -2.94 -1.53 -8.45
N ALA A 179 -3.89 -0.60 -8.23
CA ALA A 179 -4.41 0.26 -9.28
C ALA A 179 -3.30 1.13 -9.92
N GLY A 180 -2.38 1.68 -9.12
CA GLY A 180 -1.25 2.44 -9.65
C GLY A 180 -0.30 1.59 -10.50
N ILE A 181 0.04 0.39 -10.03
CA ILE A 181 0.90 -0.55 -10.75
C ILE A 181 0.22 -1.03 -12.05
N ALA A 182 -1.08 -1.39 -11.97
CA ALA A 182 -1.86 -1.79 -13.14
C ALA A 182 -1.96 -0.65 -14.17
N ALA A 183 -2.22 0.58 -13.71
CA ALA A 183 -2.26 1.76 -14.57
C ALA A 183 -0.93 2.04 -15.30
N TRP A 184 0.22 1.72 -14.70
CA TRP A 184 1.52 1.81 -15.38
C TRP A 184 1.68 0.74 -16.44
N PHE A 185 1.41 -0.51 -16.06
CA PHE A 185 1.64 -1.62 -17.00
C PHE A 185 0.64 -1.65 -18.15
N ASP A 186 -0.56 -1.14 -17.97
CA ASP A 186 -1.59 -1.08 -19.01
C ASP A 186 -1.70 -2.42 -19.78
N ARG A 187 -1.83 -3.51 -19.02
CA ARG A 187 -1.89 -4.91 -19.48
C ARG A 187 -0.62 -5.48 -20.15
N ARG A 188 0.51 -4.75 -20.19
CA ARG A 188 1.79 -5.27 -20.73
C ARG A 188 2.40 -6.36 -19.83
N VAL A 189 2.15 -6.27 -18.53
CA VAL A 189 2.51 -7.25 -17.51
C VAL A 189 1.21 -7.66 -16.82
N ARG A 190 1.07 -8.93 -16.51
CA ARG A 190 -0.06 -9.43 -15.72
C ARG A 190 0.04 -8.91 -14.29
N VAL A 191 -1.00 -8.28 -13.79
CA VAL A 191 -1.11 -7.83 -12.41
C VAL A 191 -2.10 -8.72 -11.69
N VAL A 192 -1.63 -9.45 -10.67
CA VAL A 192 -2.42 -10.36 -9.86
C VAL A 192 -2.68 -9.74 -8.50
N GLY A 193 -3.95 -9.65 -8.12
CA GLY A 193 -4.36 -9.17 -6.82
C GLY A 193 -4.31 -10.27 -5.78
N VAL A 194 -3.91 -9.92 -4.56
CA VAL A 194 -3.92 -10.85 -3.42
C VAL A 194 -4.65 -10.23 -2.25
N GLU A 195 -5.68 -10.90 -1.74
CA GLU A 195 -6.41 -10.48 -0.55
C GLU A 195 -6.40 -11.57 0.53
N PRO A 196 -6.36 -11.18 1.82
CA PRO A 196 -6.66 -12.12 2.89
C PRO A 196 -8.14 -12.55 2.84
N VAL A 197 -8.43 -13.82 3.06
CA VAL A 197 -9.83 -14.34 3.11
C VAL A 197 -10.71 -13.52 4.06
N LEU A 198 -10.17 -13.10 5.21
CA LEU A 198 -10.90 -12.32 6.20
C LEU A 198 -10.99 -10.81 5.90
N SER A 199 -10.43 -10.36 4.78
CA SER A 199 -10.45 -8.97 4.32
C SER A 199 -10.53 -8.89 2.79
N ALA A 200 -11.42 -9.66 2.17
CA ALA A 200 -11.60 -9.80 0.72
C ALA A 200 -12.53 -8.72 0.15
N THR A 201 -12.19 -7.47 0.34
CA THR A 201 -13.05 -6.31 0.01
C THR A 201 -13.13 -6.04 -1.49
N MET A 202 -12.03 -6.20 -2.23
CA MET A 202 -12.02 -6.05 -3.69
C MET A 202 -12.76 -7.21 -4.36
N THR A 203 -12.58 -8.44 -3.87
CA THR A 203 -13.34 -9.60 -4.35
C THR A 203 -14.83 -9.36 -4.21
N ALA A 204 -15.30 -8.92 -3.03
CA ALA A 204 -16.71 -8.60 -2.83
C ALA A 204 -17.20 -7.47 -3.77
N ALA A 205 -16.37 -6.46 -4.03
CA ALA A 205 -16.70 -5.38 -4.96
C ALA A 205 -16.77 -5.86 -6.42
N LEU A 206 -15.86 -6.76 -6.83
CA LEU A 206 -15.87 -7.36 -8.17
C LEU A 206 -17.11 -8.24 -8.38
N GLU A 207 -17.50 -9.03 -7.38
CA GLU A 207 -18.73 -9.84 -7.40
C GLU A 207 -19.99 -8.98 -7.48
N ALA A 208 -20.02 -7.85 -6.75
CA ALA A 208 -21.13 -6.90 -6.77
C ALA A 208 -21.18 -6.03 -8.05
N GLY A 209 -20.07 -5.89 -8.78
CA GLY A 209 -19.90 -4.98 -9.90
C GLY A 209 -19.69 -3.50 -9.50
N GLU A 210 -19.64 -3.22 -8.20
CA GLU A 210 -19.43 -1.88 -7.63
C GLU A 210 -18.75 -1.93 -6.26
N PRO A 211 -18.13 -0.84 -5.78
CA PRO A 211 -17.58 -0.77 -4.44
C PRO A 211 -18.65 -0.97 -3.35
N VAL A 212 -18.51 -2.04 -2.58
CA VAL A 212 -19.39 -2.40 -1.46
C VAL A 212 -18.62 -2.44 -0.15
N VAL A 213 -19.36 -2.35 0.96
CA VAL A 213 -18.78 -2.54 2.30
C VAL A 213 -18.68 -4.03 2.59
N ALA A 214 -17.48 -4.49 2.93
CA ALA A 214 -17.20 -5.86 3.31
C ALA A 214 -16.66 -5.96 4.74
N ARG A 215 -16.69 -7.17 5.30
CA ARG A 215 -16.06 -7.44 6.59
C ARG A 215 -14.54 -7.36 6.48
N VAL A 216 -13.93 -6.88 7.56
CA VAL A 216 -12.48 -6.78 7.69
C VAL A 216 -12.05 -7.48 8.97
N GLY A 217 -11.01 -8.28 8.87
CA GLY A 217 -10.45 -9.05 9.99
C GLY A 217 -9.15 -9.73 9.61
N GLY A 218 -8.70 -10.64 10.46
CA GLY A 218 -7.49 -11.41 10.24
C GLY A 218 -6.19 -10.65 10.55
N VAL A 219 -5.07 -11.34 10.34
CA VAL A 219 -3.74 -10.86 10.72
C VAL A 219 -3.28 -9.63 9.94
N ALA A 220 -3.79 -9.44 8.73
CA ALA A 220 -3.42 -8.32 7.86
C ALA A 220 -4.39 -7.12 7.93
N ALA A 221 -5.41 -7.16 8.82
CA ALA A 221 -6.41 -6.10 8.93
C ALA A 221 -5.82 -4.70 9.21
N ASP A 222 -4.71 -4.64 9.94
CA ASP A 222 -4.02 -3.39 10.26
C ASP A 222 -3.43 -2.67 9.03
N SER A 223 -3.03 -3.41 7.99
CA SER A 223 -2.40 -2.87 6.77
C SER A 223 -3.26 -2.99 5.51
N LEU A 224 -4.15 -4.00 5.45
CA LEU A 224 -5.02 -4.25 4.29
C LEU A 224 -6.51 -4.08 4.61
N GLY A 225 -6.87 -3.70 5.85
CA GLY A 225 -8.23 -3.65 6.34
C GLY A 225 -9.01 -2.42 5.90
N SER A 226 -9.20 -2.22 4.61
CA SER A 226 -10.17 -1.24 4.11
C SER A 226 -11.55 -1.89 3.99
N ALA A 227 -12.55 -1.38 4.71
CA ALA A 227 -13.90 -1.93 4.66
C ALA A 227 -14.61 -1.69 3.30
N ARG A 228 -14.10 -0.78 2.48
CA ARG A 228 -14.59 -0.47 1.13
C ARG A 228 -13.42 -0.10 0.24
N VAL A 229 -13.41 -0.58 -0.98
CA VAL A 229 -12.42 -0.17 -1.99
C VAL A 229 -12.75 1.24 -2.50
N GLY A 230 -11.75 1.91 -3.10
CA GLY A 230 -11.93 3.27 -3.60
C GLY A 230 -12.75 3.35 -4.89
N ASP A 231 -13.47 4.45 -5.07
CA ASP A 231 -14.24 4.73 -6.29
C ASP A 231 -13.32 4.98 -7.50
N HIS A 232 -12.11 5.50 -7.28
CA HIS A 232 -11.08 5.65 -8.32
C HIS A 232 -10.30 4.36 -8.56
N THR A 233 -10.10 3.53 -7.52
CA THR A 233 -9.29 2.32 -7.63
C THR A 233 -10.05 1.18 -8.26
N PHE A 234 -11.33 1.01 -7.94
CA PHE A 234 -12.17 -0.09 -8.39
C PHE A 234 -12.22 -0.26 -9.92
N PRO A 235 -12.53 0.78 -10.72
CA PRO A 235 -12.60 0.60 -12.17
C PRO A 235 -11.25 0.19 -12.79
N ILE A 236 -10.13 0.66 -12.25
CA ILE A 236 -8.80 0.27 -12.74
C ILE A 236 -8.54 -1.21 -12.44
N VAL A 237 -8.83 -1.64 -11.21
CA VAL A 237 -8.62 -3.04 -10.81
C VAL A 237 -9.54 -3.98 -11.58
N ARG A 238 -10.84 -3.65 -11.68
CA ARG A 238 -11.81 -4.44 -12.47
C ARG A 238 -11.35 -4.64 -13.91
N ASP A 239 -10.79 -3.61 -14.53
CA ASP A 239 -10.48 -3.62 -15.95
C ASP A 239 -9.07 -4.17 -16.26
N GLN A 240 -8.12 -4.14 -15.32
CA GLN A 240 -6.70 -4.39 -15.60
C GLN A 240 -6.04 -5.44 -14.69
N VAL A 241 -6.73 -5.94 -13.67
CA VAL A 241 -6.19 -6.94 -12.72
C VAL A 241 -6.94 -8.25 -12.88
N ASP A 242 -6.20 -9.34 -13.10
CA ASP A 242 -6.78 -10.67 -13.22
C ASP A 242 -5.68 -11.77 -13.07
N PRO A 243 -5.89 -12.72 -12.14
CA PRO A 243 -6.99 -12.83 -11.18
C PRO A 243 -6.78 -12.01 -9.90
N VAL A 244 -7.81 -11.98 -9.03
CA VAL A 244 -7.66 -11.70 -7.60
C VAL A 244 -7.75 -13.04 -6.86
N VAL A 245 -6.70 -13.38 -6.10
CA VAL A 245 -6.61 -14.63 -5.34
C VAL A 245 -6.67 -14.38 -3.84
N LEU A 246 -7.18 -15.36 -3.09
CA LEU A 246 -7.35 -15.27 -1.64
C LEU A 246 -6.31 -16.11 -0.91
N VAL A 247 -5.83 -15.60 0.23
CA VAL A 247 -4.86 -16.30 1.09
C VAL A 247 -5.33 -16.33 2.54
N GLU A 248 -5.09 -17.45 3.20
CA GLU A 248 -5.39 -17.62 4.62
C GLU A 248 -4.35 -16.93 5.52
N ASP A 249 -4.75 -16.60 6.74
CA ASP A 249 -3.89 -15.97 7.74
C ASP A 249 -2.61 -16.78 8.02
N ASP A 250 -2.72 -18.10 8.08
CA ASP A 250 -1.57 -18.98 8.31
C ASP A 250 -0.57 -18.97 7.14
N ALA A 251 -1.05 -18.83 5.90
CA ALA A 251 -0.18 -18.65 4.74
C ALA A 251 0.58 -17.32 4.81
N ILE A 252 -0.08 -16.25 5.26
CA ILE A 252 0.55 -14.94 5.46
C ILE A 252 1.63 -15.03 6.54
N ARG A 253 1.35 -15.66 7.69
CA ARG A 253 2.34 -15.89 8.76
C ARG A 253 3.51 -16.75 8.27
N GLY A 254 3.23 -17.79 7.48
CA GLY A 254 4.26 -18.62 6.84
C GLY A 254 5.16 -17.83 5.90
N ALA A 255 4.60 -16.89 5.13
CA ALA A 255 5.36 -16.01 4.26
C ALA A 255 6.22 -14.98 5.05
N GLN A 256 5.71 -14.45 6.17
CA GLN A 256 6.50 -13.59 7.06
C GLN A 256 7.72 -14.33 7.61
N ARG A 257 7.54 -15.57 8.11
CA ARG A 257 8.65 -16.41 8.60
C ARG A 257 9.65 -16.71 7.48
N ALA A 258 9.19 -17.02 6.27
CA ALA A 258 10.08 -17.27 5.15
C ALA A 258 10.95 -16.05 4.81
N TYR A 259 10.41 -14.83 4.78
CA TYR A 259 11.20 -13.61 4.61
C TYR A 259 12.25 -13.46 5.73
N TRP A 260 11.92 -13.81 6.97
CA TRP A 260 12.88 -13.76 8.07
C TRP A 260 13.94 -14.83 7.95
N ASP A 261 13.54 -16.08 7.73
CA ASP A 261 14.46 -17.22 7.74
C ASP A 261 15.47 -17.17 6.60
N GLU A 262 15.03 -16.81 5.40
CA GLU A 262 15.85 -16.80 4.20
C GLU A 262 16.57 -15.46 3.94
N CYS A 263 15.89 -14.34 4.26
CA CYS A 263 16.39 -13.01 3.88
C CYS A 263 16.71 -12.10 5.07
N ARG A 264 16.39 -12.49 6.30
CA ARG A 264 16.46 -11.64 7.51
C ARG A 264 15.68 -10.33 7.37
N LEU A 265 14.56 -10.37 6.66
CA LEU A 265 13.67 -9.24 6.47
C LEU A 265 12.44 -9.35 7.38
N ILE A 266 12.14 -8.28 8.10
CA ILE A 266 10.88 -8.13 8.84
C ILE A 266 9.86 -7.53 7.88
N VAL A 267 8.84 -8.32 7.54
CA VAL A 267 7.75 -7.91 6.64
C VAL A 267 6.45 -7.95 7.42
N GLU A 268 5.65 -6.88 7.34
CA GLU A 268 4.32 -6.86 7.96
C GLU A 268 3.34 -7.83 7.26
N PRO A 269 2.25 -8.27 7.91
CA PRO A 269 1.33 -9.23 7.31
C PRO A 269 0.84 -8.85 5.91
N GLY A 270 0.41 -7.59 5.72
CA GLY A 270 0.01 -7.11 4.39
C GLY A 270 1.13 -7.06 3.36
N GLY A 271 2.37 -6.84 3.82
CA GLY A 271 3.56 -6.92 2.96
C GLY A 271 3.92 -8.32 2.52
N ALA A 272 3.54 -9.34 3.32
CA ALA A 272 3.83 -10.75 3.04
C ALA A 272 2.74 -11.45 2.20
N ALA A 273 1.56 -10.85 2.04
CA ALA A 273 0.42 -11.50 1.39
C ALA A 273 0.70 -11.94 -0.05
N ALA A 274 1.46 -11.14 -0.82
CA ALA A 274 1.82 -11.50 -2.19
C ALA A 274 2.68 -12.78 -2.26
N LEU A 275 3.66 -12.94 -1.36
CA LEU A 275 4.45 -14.16 -1.24
C LEU A 275 3.61 -15.33 -0.73
N ALA A 276 2.65 -15.07 0.16
CA ALA A 276 1.74 -16.10 0.67
C ALA A 276 0.94 -16.76 -0.47
N ALA A 277 0.53 -16.01 -1.49
CA ALA A 277 -0.20 -16.56 -2.64
C ALA A 277 0.63 -17.60 -3.41
N ILE A 278 1.91 -17.36 -3.59
CA ILE A 278 2.82 -18.33 -4.22
C ILE A 278 3.01 -19.55 -3.32
N ARG A 279 3.35 -19.34 -2.06
CA ARG A 279 3.68 -20.43 -1.12
C ARG A 279 2.50 -21.35 -0.79
N SER A 280 1.29 -20.81 -0.80
CA SER A 280 0.07 -21.59 -0.56
C SER A 280 -0.47 -22.29 -1.82
N GLY A 281 0.05 -21.95 -3.00
CA GLY A 281 -0.49 -22.43 -4.27
C GLY A 281 -1.77 -21.69 -4.72
N ALA A 282 -2.15 -20.59 -4.05
CA ALA A 282 -3.27 -19.76 -4.50
C ALA A 282 -2.95 -19.10 -5.87
N TYR A 283 -1.69 -18.87 -6.15
CA TYR A 283 -1.16 -18.58 -7.48
C TYR A 283 -0.01 -19.54 -7.79
N VAL A 284 -0.09 -20.26 -8.90
CA VAL A 284 0.96 -21.18 -9.36
C VAL A 284 1.56 -20.62 -10.64
N PRO A 285 2.83 -20.17 -10.62
CA PRO A 285 3.50 -19.69 -11.81
C PRO A 285 3.57 -20.78 -12.90
N ALA A 286 3.39 -20.38 -14.15
CA ALA A 286 3.64 -21.26 -15.29
C ALA A 286 5.14 -21.57 -15.42
N VAL A 287 5.47 -22.65 -16.14
CA VAL A 287 6.87 -22.99 -16.40
C VAL A 287 7.54 -21.87 -17.20
N GLY A 288 8.61 -21.30 -16.65
CA GLY A 288 9.35 -20.19 -17.26
C GLY A 288 8.73 -18.81 -17.04
N GLU A 289 7.59 -18.70 -16.36
CA GLU A 289 6.98 -17.41 -16.02
C GLU A 289 7.88 -16.64 -15.03
N ARG A 290 8.22 -15.41 -15.38
CA ARG A 290 9.00 -14.51 -14.54
C ARG A 290 8.10 -13.69 -13.64
N VAL A 291 8.08 -14.04 -12.38
CA VAL A 291 7.13 -13.52 -11.38
C VAL A 291 7.85 -12.64 -10.37
N CYS A 292 7.22 -11.50 -10.03
CA CYS A 292 7.66 -10.67 -8.92
C CYS A 292 6.55 -10.54 -7.87
N VAL A 293 6.86 -10.73 -6.59
CA VAL A 293 5.97 -10.42 -5.47
C VAL A 293 6.36 -9.09 -4.83
N LEU A 294 5.38 -8.31 -4.40
CA LEU A 294 5.64 -7.02 -3.77
C LEU A 294 5.63 -7.13 -2.24
N ALA A 295 6.79 -6.95 -1.60
CA ALA A 295 6.90 -6.80 -0.15
C ALA A 295 6.63 -5.33 0.24
N SER A 296 5.35 -4.99 0.42
CA SER A 296 4.84 -3.62 0.41
C SER A 296 5.15 -2.80 1.66
N GLY A 297 5.45 -3.45 2.80
CA GLY A 297 5.78 -2.79 4.07
C GLY A 297 6.33 -3.73 5.13
N GLY A 298 7.03 -3.15 6.13
CA GLY A 298 7.63 -3.87 7.24
C GLY A 298 7.32 -3.26 8.62
N ASN A 299 6.25 -2.48 8.74
CA ASN A 299 5.91 -1.76 9.96
C ASN A 299 5.13 -2.61 10.97
N CYS A 300 5.67 -3.75 11.38
CA CYS A 300 5.15 -4.60 12.45
C CYS A 300 6.16 -4.74 13.59
N ASP A 301 5.73 -5.33 14.69
CA ASP A 301 6.63 -5.74 15.77
C ASP A 301 7.48 -6.93 15.31
N PRO A 302 8.82 -6.83 15.29
CA PRO A 302 9.71 -7.92 14.91
C PRO A 302 9.45 -9.21 15.70
N ALA A 303 9.09 -9.12 16.97
CA ALA A 303 8.82 -10.28 17.80
C ALA A 303 7.67 -11.15 17.26
N THR A 304 6.72 -10.56 16.52
CA THR A 304 5.60 -11.32 15.90
C THR A 304 6.02 -12.14 14.68
N VAL A 305 7.22 -11.90 14.17
CA VAL A 305 7.77 -12.60 12.98
C VAL A 305 8.87 -13.58 13.37
N THR A 306 9.64 -13.25 14.41
CA THR A 306 10.85 -14.00 14.81
C THR A 306 10.61 -15.03 15.91
N SER A 307 9.38 -15.08 16.47
CA SER A 307 8.98 -16.03 17.52
C SER A 307 8.48 -17.36 16.97
#